data_49ffd6b5024c904b94fb8c8deacfd5d2
#
_entry.id   49ffd6b5024c904b94fb8c8deacfd5d2
#
_cell.length_a   1.000
_cell.length_b   1.000
_cell.length_c   1.000
_cell.angle_alpha   90.00
_cell.angle_beta   90.00
_cell.angle_gamma   90.00
#
_symmetry.space_group_name_H-M   'P 1'
#
loop_
_entity.id
_entity.type
_entity.pdbx_description
1 polymer ?
#
loop_
_entity_poly.entity_id
_entity_poly.type
_entity_poly.pdbx_seq_one_letter_code
_entity_poly.pdbx_strand_id
1 'polypeptide(L)'
;MHEIEPLPVGQRPEERPTDGGLLKTKLTNVEKKNYIVAIDLGSSNVVVAVAERDGEGRPVLRSIVAKPSQGVKAGMITNIEQVSNSIKEAVEAVGEELGIRITEAYTGISGEFVRCARHTDHVFTSDPQNGVNRTDVEALFDRMRNVQAPDDETIMERIPQNYLVDENQEVADPVGSFGKRLASTFNFILCAKTPIERLNLALRRLGIRSLGMYANALATGAAVLSADEKEEGAAVVDIGGGVTDVAVYYRNVPRYIASIPMGAGAINNDIRTLGILERHVDSLKRKFGSAVAELAPENKMVSVKGRTAKETKEILLRNLAVVIESRVRDIAEYVAQEIKDSGFGDKLAYGIVLTGGSAQLQHIDELFRRTTGMEVRIGTAEEAVDAASKELAASPACATAIGLLLSGAAHGDCAVSDLPRQSAPAQPAGPAVPRPMPYAGAAKPAAAAAPQPAYTRPSAVPPTPVPPAPSAAEEEAAPRAAAAEPAHRQRRGLLDKLKQSLGNRLDDFFTGSEDEEI
;
A
#
# COMPACT_ATOMS: atom_id res chain seq x y z
N MET A 1 -1.48 28.45 -41.18
CA MET A 1 -2.87 28.43 -41.64
C MET A 1 -2.92 27.63 -42.92
N HIS A 2 -3.32 26.38 -42.83
CA HIS A 2 -3.95 25.59 -43.91
C HIS A 2 -4.74 24.50 -43.18
N GLU A 3 -6.04 24.69 -43.18
CA GLU A 3 -7.04 23.74 -42.76
C GLU A 3 -7.06 22.56 -43.70
N ILE A 4 -7.11 21.34 -43.18
CA ILE A 4 -7.36 20.12 -43.95
C ILE A 4 -8.79 19.69 -43.61
N GLU A 5 -9.70 19.79 -44.58
CA GLU A 5 -11.07 19.29 -44.53
C GLU A 5 -11.13 17.76 -44.50
N PRO A 6 -12.06 17.14 -43.79
CA PRO A 6 -12.27 15.70 -43.84
C PRO A 6 -13.19 15.28 -44.98
N LEU A 7 -12.86 14.16 -45.63
CA LEU A 7 -13.60 13.50 -46.71
C LEU A 7 -14.92 12.89 -46.22
N PRO A 8 -15.96 12.82 -47.05
CA PRO A 8 -17.31 12.38 -46.69
C PRO A 8 -17.43 10.86 -46.64
N VAL A 9 -18.08 10.38 -45.55
CA VAL A 9 -18.46 8.97 -45.34
C VAL A 9 -19.76 8.65 -46.08
N GLY A 10 -19.76 7.51 -46.77
CA GLY A 10 -20.83 7.02 -47.63
C GLY A 10 -22.15 6.72 -46.88
N GLN A 11 -23.23 7.03 -47.61
CA GLN A 11 -24.63 6.79 -47.22
C GLN A 11 -24.95 5.29 -47.21
N ARG A 12 -25.61 4.81 -46.16
CA ARG A 12 -26.33 3.52 -46.10
C ARG A 12 -27.81 3.72 -46.39
N PRO A 13 -28.51 2.73 -46.96
CA PRO A 13 -29.88 2.88 -47.41
C PRO A 13 -30.88 2.87 -46.25
N GLU A 14 -31.97 3.64 -46.46
CA GLU A 14 -33.14 3.77 -45.57
C GLU A 14 -33.95 2.47 -45.46
N GLU A 15 -34.16 1.95 -44.27
CA GLU A 15 -35.19 0.95 -43.97
C GLU A 15 -36.43 1.64 -43.44
N ARG A 16 -37.62 1.25 -43.97
CA ARG A 16 -38.93 1.76 -43.62
C ARG A 16 -39.39 1.27 -42.24
N PRO A 17 -40.15 2.05 -41.49
CA PRO A 17 -40.66 1.68 -40.17
C PRO A 17 -41.84 0.72 -40.25
N THR A 18 -41.77 -0.42 -39.56
CA THR A 18 -42.93 -1.25 -39.22
C THR A 18 -43.46 -0.81 -37.87
N ASP A 19 -44.71 -0.44 -37.88
CA ASP A 19 -45.52 -0.05 -36.74
C ASP A 19 -45.72 -1.26 -35.77
N GLY A 20 -45.17 -1.16 -34.57
CA GLY A 20 -45.36 -2.12 -33.50
C GLY A 20 -45.29 -1.40 -32.16
N GLY A 21 -46.47 -1.05 -31.64
CA GLY A 21 -46.61 -0.38 -30.34
C GLY A 21 -45.99 -1.20 -29.22
N LEU A 22 -44.86 -0.75 -28.71
CA LEU A 22 -44.22 -1.21 -27.48
C LEU A 22 -44.17 -0.06 -26.49
N LEU A 23 -44.73 -0.33 -25.31
CA LEU A 23 -44.62 0.49 -24.10
C LEU A 23 -43.23 1.07 -23.95
N LYS A 24 -43.11 2.38 -24.09
CA LYS A 24 -41.93 3.13 -23.68
C LYS A 24 -41.79 3.04 -22.16
N THR A 25 -41.14 1.99 -21.68
CA THR A 25 -40.54 1.99 -20.34
C THR A 25 -39.60 3.17 -20.32
N LYS A 26 -39.87 4.18 -19.52
CA LYS A 26 -38.92 5.23 -19.19
C LYS A 26 -37.71 4.54 -18.55
N LEU A 27 -36.71 4.27 -19.36
CA LEU A 27 -35.35 4.09 -18.86
C LEU A 27 -35.00 5.40 -18.17
N THR A 28 -35.14 5.43 -16.86
CA THR A 28 -34.47 6.43 -16.04
C THR A 28 -32.99 6.36 -16.44
N ASN A 29 -32.48 7.43 -17.02
CA ASN A 29 -31.04 7.65 -17.18
C ASN A 29 -30.46 7.61 -15.75
N VAL A 30 -30.04 6.45 -15.31
CA VAL A 30 -29.15 6.32 -14.17
C VAL A 30 -27.84 6.93 -14.68
N GLU A 31 -27.51 8.12 -14.23
CA GLU A 31 -26.19 8.72 -14.49
C GLU A 31 -25.17 7.68 -14.09
N LYS A 32 -24.42 7.19 -15.06
CA LYS A 32 -23.36 6.20 -14.83
C LYS A 32 -22.28 6.93 -14.08
N LYS A 33 -22.25 6.78 -12.77
CA LYS A 33 -21.22 7.36 -11.93
C LYS A 33 -19.90 6.69 -12.24
N ASN A 34 -18.89 7.52 -12.50
CA ASN A 34 -17.54 7.07 -12.80
C ASN A 34 -16.73 7.09 -11.52
N TYR A 35 -16.47 5.91 -10.98
CA TYR A 35 -15.72 5.74 -9.75
C TYR A 35 -14.26 5.36 -10.02
N ILE A 36 -13.38 5.80 -9.13
CA ILE A 36 -12.01 5.35 -9.02
C ILE A 36 -11.88 4.72 -7.64
N VAL A 37 -11.36 3.49 -7.59
CA VAL A 37 -11.23 2.73 -6.36
C VAL A 37 -9.77 2.35 -6.17
N ALA A 38 -9.23 2.63 -4.99
CA ALA A 38 -7.90 2.19 -4.58
C ALA A 38 -7.96 1.29 -3.36
N ILE A 39 -7.18 0.23 -3.35
CA ILE A 39 -7.02 -0.70 -2.23
C ILE A 39 -5.55 -0.71 -1.86
N ASP A 40 -5.23 -0.19 -0.68
CA ASP A 40 -3.91 -0.29 -0.05
C ASP A 40 -3.92 -1.44 0.96
N LEU A 41 -3.13 -2.47 0.69
CA LEU A 41 -2.96 -3.63 1.56
C LEU A 41 -1.75 -3.44 2.46
N GLY A 42 -1.94 -2.80 3.60
CA GLY A 42 -0.89 -2.65 4.61
C GLY A 42 -0.77 -3.85 5.56
N SER A 43 0.34 -3.92 6.31
CA SER A 43 0.57 -4.97 7.32
C SER A 43 -0.30 -4.81 8.58
N SER A 44 -0.80 -3.61 8.87
CA SER A 44 -1.67 -3.34 10.03
C SER A 44 -3.11 -3.07 9.63
N ASN A 45 -3.35 -2.39 8.52
CA ASN A 45 -4.68 -2.04 8.03
C ASN A 45 -4.77 -2.27 6.53
N VAL A 46 -5.97 -2.62 6.05
CA VAL A 46 -6.38 -2.47 4.66
C VAL A 46 -7.12 -1.14 4.57
N VAL A 47 -6.71 -0.26 3.67
CA VAL A 47 -7.37 1.01 3.41
C VAL A 47 -7.98 0.99 2.02
N VAL A 48 -9.28 1.28 1.93
CA VAL A 48 -10.00 1.41 0.66
C VAL A 48 -10.43 2.86 0.50
N ALA A 49 -9.99 3.49 -0.57
CA ALA A 49 -10.37 4.86 -0.94
C ALA A 49 -11.21 4.83 -2.22
N VAL A 50 -12.28 5.61 -2.24
CA VAL A 50 -13.17 5.73 -3.41
C VAL A 50 -13.39 7.20 -3.73
N ALA A 51 -13.17 7.56 -4.99
CA ALA A 51 -13.50 8.85 -5.56
C ALA A 51 -14.51 8.72 -6.70
N GLU A 52 -15.26 9.78 -6.92
CA GLU A 52 -16.16 9.97 -8.07
C GLU A 52 -15.59 11.11 -8.93
N ARG A 53 -15.67 10.98 -10.25
CA ARG A 53 -15.26 12.11 -11.11
C ARG A 53 -16.35 13.18 -11.10
N ASP A 54 -15.93 14.43 -10.90
CA ASP A 54 -16.80 15.60 -11.05
C ASP A 54 -17.13 15.88 -12.53
N GLY A 55 -17.92 16.93 -12.77
CA GLY A 55 -18.28 17.35 -14.14
C GLY A 55 -17.10 17.80 -15.00
N GLU A 56 -15.94 18.06 -14.41
CA GLU A 56 -14.67 18.42 -15.09
C GLU A 56 -13.72 17.21 -15.21
N GLY A 57 -14.15 16.04 -14.75
CA GLY A 57 -13.36 14.79 -14.79
C GLY A 57 -12.33 14.64 -13.67
N ARG A 58 -12.32 15.52 -12.67
CA ARG A 58 -11.39 15.46 -11.53
C ARG A 58 -11.90 14.47 -10.48
N PRO A 59 -11.01 13.71 -9.82
CA PRO A 59 -11.40 12.81 -8.75
C PRO A 59 -11.78 13.60 -7.48
N VAL A 60 -12.99 13.40 -6.99
CA VAL A 60 -13.51 13.92 -5.71
C VAL A 60 -13.69 12.74 -4.76
N LEU A 61 -12.97 12.78 -3.64
CA LEU A 61 -12.98 11.69 -2.67
C LEU A 61 -14.37 11.56 -2.03
N ARG A 62 -14.91 10.35 -1.99
CA ARG A 62 -16.24 10.06 -1.45
C ARG A 62 -16.20 9.29 -0.15
N SER A 63 -15.26 8.35 -0.03
CA SER A 63 -15.13 7.52 1.16
C SER A 63 -13.69 7.03 1.31
N ILE A 64 -13.23 6.92 2.55
CA ILE A 64 -12.02 6.20 2.94
C ILE A 64 -12.36 5.33 4.14
N VAL A 65 -12.16 4.04 4.01
CA VAL A 65 -12.37 3.07 5.09
C VAL A 65 -11.08 2.33 5.37
N ALA A 66 -10.70 2.27 6.65
CA ALA A 66 -9.58 1.46 7.13
C ALA A 66 -10.10 0.32 8.01
N LYS A 67 -9.67 -0.91 7.74
CA LYS A 67 -9.98 -2.11 8.55
C LYS A 67 -8.69 -2.81 8.95
N PRO A 68 -8.64 -3.51 10.09
CA PRO A 68 -7.47 -4.27 10.50
C PRO A 68 -7.06 -5.30 9.45
N SER A 69 -5.77 -5.39 9.15
CA SER A 69 -5.20 -6.36 8.22
C SER A 69 -4.71 -7.60 8.96
N GLN A 70 -4.97 -8.77 8.40
CA GLN A 70 -4.44 -10.05 8.86
C GLN A 70 -3.79 -10.80 7.70
N GLY A 71 -2.79 -11.63 8.00
CA GLY A 71 -2.10 -12.44 7.00
C GLY A 71 -1.05 -11.69 6.17
N VAL A 72 -0.66 -10.46 6.58
CA VAL A 72 0.44 -9.69 5.99
C VAL A 72 1.53 -9.45 7.04
N LYS A 73 2.78 -9.68 6.67
CA LYS A 73 3.95 -9.40 7.53
C LYS A 73 5.05 -8.75 6.71
N ALA A 74 5.48 -7.56 7.12
CA ALA A 74 6.50 -6.76 6.41
C ALA A 74 6.21 -6.66 4.89
N GLY A 75 4.96 -6.33 4.52
CA GLY A 75 4.51 -6.23 3.13
C GLY A 75 4.23 -7.59 2.45
N MET A 76 4.72 -8.70 2.98
CA MET A 76 4.54 -10.02 2.38
C MET A 76 3.22 -10.69 2.83
N ILE A 77 2.42 -11.16 1.89
CA ILE A 77 1.23 -11.96 2.16
C ILE A 77 1.68 -13.35 2.63
N THR A 78 1.38 -13.68 3.89
CA THR A 78 1.70 -14.96 4.52
C THR A 78 0.49 -15.91 4.53
N ASN A 79 -0.73 -15.36 4.52
CA ASN A 79 -1.97 -16.13 4.48
C ASN A 79 -3.01 -15.45 3.59
N ILE A 80 -3.29 -16.05 2.42
CA ILE A 80 -4.18 -15.48 1.39
C ILE A 80 -5.63 -15.41 1.87
N GLU A 81 -6.09 -16.38 2.67
CA GLU A 81 -7.46 -16.41 3.17
C GLU A 81 -7.72 -15.26 4.16
N GLN A 82 -6.81 -15.08 5.12
CA GLN A 82 -6.89 -13.96 6.07
C GLN A 82 -6.86 -12.60 5.35
N VAL A 83 -5.96 -12.46 4.36
CA VAL A 83 -5.88 -11.23 3.56
C VAL A 83 -7.18 -11.00 2.78
N SER A 84 -7.72 -12.04 2.11
CA SER A 84 -8.99 -11.91 1.39
C SER A 84 -10.13 -11.48 2.31
N ASN A 85 -10.21 -12.01 3.53
CA ASN A 85 -11.22 -11.61 4.50
C ASN A 85 -11.03 -10.15 4.94
N SER A 86 -9.80 -9.71 5.23
CA SER A 86 -9.52 -8.32 5.59
C SER A 86 -9.87 -7.34 4.46
N ILE A 87 -9.54 -7.67 3.21
CA ILE A 87 -9.92 -6.87 2.03
C ILE A 87 -11.44 -6.83 1.89
N LYS A 88 -12.11 -7.99 2.05
CA LYS A 88 -13.56 -8.10 1.97
C LYS A 88 -14.26 -7.17 2.95
N GLU A 89 -13.86 -7.20 4.23
CA GLU A 89 -14.44 -6.35 5.27
C GLU A 89 -14.32 -4.84 4.93
N ALA A 90 -13.17 -4.43 4.39
CA ALA A 90 -12.95 -3.04 4.01
C ALA A 90 -13.77 -2.64 2.77
N VAL A 91 -13.80 -3.49 1.74
CA VAL A 91 -14.54 -3.26 0.49
C VAL A 91 -16.04 -3.26 0.73
N GLU A 92 -16.57 -4.19 1.54
CA GLU A 92 -17.99 -4.25 1.89
C GLU A 92 -18.41 -3.02 2.69
N ALA A 93 -17.60 -2.55 3.65
CA ALA A 93 -17.91 -1.35 4.42
C ALA A 93 -18.03 -0.09 3.55
N VAL A 94 -17.12 0.11 2.59
CA VAL A 94 -17.22 1.21 1.61
C VAL A 94 -18.43 1.01 0.68
N GLY A 95 -18.64 -0.24 0.24
CA GLY A 95 -19.74 -0.59 -0.65
C GLY A 95 -21.11 -0.30 -0.02
N GLU A 96 -21.28 -0.64 1.25
CA GLU A 96 -22.50 -0.34 2.02
C GLU A 96 -22.72 1.18 2.19
N GLU A 97 -21.64 1.93 2.49
CA GLU A 97 -21.69 3.39 2.64
C GLU A 97 -22.12 4.09 1.35
N LEU A 98 -21.59 3.67 0.21
CA LEU A 98 -21.84 4.30 -1.09
C LEU A 98 -22.97 3.64 -1.90
N GLY A 99 -23.49 2.50 -1.46
CA GLY A 99 -24.52 1.71 -2.18
C GLY A 99 -23.98 1.03 -3.43
N ILE A 100 -22.68 0.71 -3.49
CA ILE A 100 -22.02 0.13 -4.66
C ILE A 100 -21.34 -1.21 -4.33
N ARG A 101 -21.18 -2.06 -5.35
CA ARG A 101 -20.33 -3.25 -5.31
C ARG A 101 -19.10 -3.00 -6.15
N ILE A 102 -17.93 -3.09 -5.54
CA ILE A 102 -16.62 -2.91 -6.17
C ILE A 102 -16.23 -4.21 -6.88
N THR A 103 -15.92 -4.13 -8.16
CA THR A 103 -15.45 -5.26 -9.00
C THR A 103 -14.09 -5.01 -9.62
N GLU A 104 -13.62 -3.77 -9.60
CA GLU A 104 -12.31 -3.35 -10.09
C GLU A 104 -11.70 -2.34 -9.13
N ALA A 105 -10.38 -2.37 -8.99
CA ALA A 105 -9.63 -1.42 -8.18
C ALA A 105 -8.19 -1.27 -8.65
N TYR A 106 -7.57 -0.15 -8.32
CA TYR A 106 -6.13 0.06 -8.35
C TYR A 106 -5.53 -0.41 -7.03
N THR A 107 -4.32 -0.95 -7.06
CA THR A 107 -3.70 -1.55 -5.88
C THR A 107 -2.27 -1.09 -5.69
N GLY A 108 -1.82 -1.07 -4.46
CA GLY A 108 -0.45 -0.80 -4.10
C GLY A 108 0.31 -2.05 -3.70
N ILE A 109 1.64 -1.97 -3.80
CA ILE A 109 2.54 -3.00 -3.32
C ILE A 109 3.77 -2.37 -2.67
N SER A 110 4.18 -2.92 -1.53
CA SER A 110 5.33 -2.47 -0.74
C SER A 110 5.98 -3.64 -0.02
N GLY A 111 7.29 -3.59 0.13
CA GLY A 111 8.10 -4.57 0.83
C GLY A 111 9.52 -4.65 0.26
N GLU A 112 10.42 -5.38 0.92
CA GLU A 112 11.82 -5.55 0.51
C GLU A 112 12.00 -6.16 -0.89
N PHE A 113 10.95 -6.71 -1.46
CA PHE A 113 10.89 -7.27 -2.81
C PHE A 113 10.56 -6.22 -3.89
N VAL A 114 10.33 -4.96 -3.51
CA VAL A 114 10.25 -3.81 -4.40
C VAL A 114 11.58 -3.06 -4.34
N ARG A 115 12.21 -2.85 -5.48
CA ARG A 115 13.52 -2.20 -5.54
C ARG A 115 13.69 -1.33 -6.78
N CYS A 116 14.63 -0.40 -6.71
CA CYS A 116 15.04 0.44 -7.82
C CYS A 116 16.34 -0.12 -8.43
N ALA A 117 16.38 -0.25 -9.76
CA ALA A 117 17.58 -0.59 -10.51
C ALA A 117 17.83 0.45 -11.61
N ARG A 118 19.08 0.84 -11.79
CA ARG A 118 19.49 1.81 -12.82
C ARG A 118 19.99 1.09 -14.05
N HIS A 119 19.54 1.55 -15.22
CA HIS A 119 20.03 1.10 -16.52
C HIS A 119 20.28 2.30 -17.41
N THR A 120 21.44 2.33 -18.06
CA THR A 120 21.84 3.40 -18.98
C THR A 120 21.99 2.83 -20.37
N ASP A 121 21.40 3.47 -21.36
CA ASP A 121 21.58 3.12 -22.78
C ASP A 121 21.64 4.41 -23.62
N HIS A 122 21.97 4.26 -24.91
CA HIS A 122 22.14 5.37 -25.82
C HIS A 122 21.70 5.03 -27.25
N VAL A 123 21.45 6.07 -28.03
CA VAL A 123 21.27 6.02 -29.47
C VAL A 123 22.16 7.07 -30.14
N PHE A 124 22.49 6.86 -31.38
CA PHE A 124 23.10 7.90 -32.21
C PHE A 124 22.01 8.74 -32.86
N THR A 125 22.22 10.05 -32.93
CA THR A 125 21.26 10.97 -33.56
C THR A 125 21.12 10.64 -35.04
N SER A 126 19.88 10.63 -35.53
CA SER A 126 19.54 10.34 -36.92
C SER A 126 19.98 11.46 -37.86
N ASP A 127 20.04 12.70 -37.37
CA ASP A 127 20.49 13.88 -38.08
C ASP A 127 21.53 14.68 -37.25
N PRO A 128 22.82 14.31 -37.34
CA PRO A 128 23.87 14.98 -36.57
C PRO A 128 24.09 16.45 -36.90
N GLN A 129 23.54 16.93 -38.03
CA GLN A 129 23.65 18.33 -38.43
C GLN A 129 22.60 19.22 -37.78
N ASN A 130 21.42 18.68 -37.54
CA ASN A 130 20.30 19.40 -36.93
C ASN A 130 20.11 19.05 -35.44
N GLY A 131 20.91 18.11 -34.92
CA GLY A 131 20.88 17.72 -33.51
C GLY A 131 19.81 16.67 -33.16
N VAL A 132 19.58 16.48 -31.87
CA VAL A 132 18.63 15.51 -31.35
C VAL A 132 17.20 15.89 -31.71
N ASN A 133 16.46 14.94 -32.25
CA ASN A 133 15.05 15.10 -32.57
C ASN A 133 14.17 14.12 -31.80
N ARG A 134 12.83 14.22 -31.93
CA ARG A 134 11.87 13.37 -31.21
C ARG A 134 12.03 11.89 -31.56
N THR A 135 12.38 11.56 -32.81
CA THR A 135 12.56 10.16 -33.24
C THR A 135 13.75 9.52 -32.51
N ASP A 136 14.82 10.28 -32.23
CA ASP A 136 15.97 9.80 -31.48
C ASP A 136 15.57 9.49 -30.02
N VAL A 137 14.75 10.35 -29.42
CA VAL A 137 14.20 10.14 -28.07
C VAL A 137 13.29 8.90 -28.05
N GLU A 138 12.39 8.75 -29.02
CA GLU A 138 11.52 7.58 -29.16
C GLU A 138 12.34 6.30 -29.35
N ALA A 139 13.38 6.32 -30.17
CA ALA A 139 14.28 5.18 -30.35
C ALA A 139 14.98 4.77 -29.06
N LEU A 140 15.39 5.74 -28.23
CA LEU A 140 15.98 5.47 -26.91
C LEU A 140 14.94 4.86 -25.97
N PHE A 141 13.71 5.38 -25.93
CA PHE A 141 12.63 4.81 -25.14
C PHE A 141 12.27 3.38 -25.58
N ASP A 142 12.25 3.10 -26.87
CA ASP A 142 11.98 1.75 -27.39
C ASP A 142 13.07 0.75 -26.96
N ARG A 143 14.33 1.17 -26.94
CA ARG A 143 15.40 0.35 -26.39
C ARG A 143 15.15 0.04 -24.90
N MET A 144 14.78 1.06 -24.13
CA MET A 144 14.49 0.91 -22.68
C MET A 144 13.25 0.05 -22.42
N ARG A 145 12.23 0.08 -23.32
CA ARG A 145 11.06 -0.81 -23.22
C ARG A 145 11.42 -2.29 -23.40
N ASN A 146 12.44 -2.57 -24.22
CA ASN A 146 12.89 -3.93 -24.52
C ASN A 146 13.83 -4.52 -23.47
N VAL A 147 14.25 -3.74 -22.47
CA VAL A 147 15.04 -4.26 -21.35
C VAL A 147 14.20 -5.27 -20.55
N GLN A 148 14.75 -6.47 -20.38
CA GLN A 148 14.09 -7.55 -19.65
C GLN A 148 14.42 -7.50 -18.16
N ALA A 149 13.42 -7.78 -17.35
CA ALA A 149 13.63 -8.03 -15.93
C ALA A 149 14.27 -9.41 -15.70
N PRO A 150 14.90 -9.66 -14.55
CA PRO A 150 15.24 -11.01 -14.09
C PRO A 150 14.01 -11.93 -14.11
N ASP A 151 14.25 -13.25 -14.25
CA ASP A 151 13.17 -14.24 -14.44
C ASP A 151 12.11 -14.26 -13.33
N ASP A 152 12.49 -13.95 -12.10
CA ASP A 152 11.65 -13.94 -10.90
C ASP A 152 11.06 -12.56 -10.58
N GLU A 153 11.41 -11.53 -11.35
CA GLU A 153 10.95 -10.15 -11.19
C GLU A 153 10.14 -9.65 -12.39
N THR A 154 9.46 -8.54 -12.19
CA THR A 154 8.80 -7.77 -13.25
C THR A 154 9.12 -6.29 -13.09
N ILE A 155 9.20 -5.57 -14.21
CA ILE A 155 9.35 -4.12 -14.22
C ILE A 155 7.95 -3.52 -14.08
N MET A 156 7.70 -2.85 -12.96
CA MET A 156 6.46 -2.13 -12.71
C MET A 156 6.45 -0.78 -13.43
N GLU A 157 7.59 -0.08 -13.37
CA GLU A 157 7.70 1.27 -13.92
C GLU A 157 9.10 1.53 -14.50
N ARG A 158 9.19 2.38 -15.51
CA ARG A 158 10.42 2.82 -16.15
C ARG A 158 10.47 4.34 -16.12
N ILE A 159 11.35 4.91 -15.31
CA ILE A 159 11.39 6.34 -15.02
C ILE A 159 12.66 6.95 -15.62
N PRO A 160 12.56 7.74 -16.71
CA PRO A 160 13.71 8.45 -17.24
C PRO A 160 14.26 9.42 -16.21
N GLN A 161 15.58 9.48 -16.10
CA GLN A 161 16.24 10.35 -15.14
C GLN A 161 16.68 11.65 -15.81
N ASN A 162 17.84 11.67 -16.41
CA ASN A 162 18.37 12.80 -17.14
C ASN A 162 18.87 12.30 -18.50
N TYR A 163 18.86 13.19 -19.49
CA TYR A 163 19.47 12.93 -20.77
C TYR A 163 20.88 13.48 -20.81
N LEU A 164 21.76 12.78 -21.50
CA LEU A 164 23.16 13.19 -21.76
C LEU A 164 23.35 13.27 -23.28
N VAL A 165 23.78 14.43 -23.75
CA VAL A 165 24.14 14.66 -25.14
C VAL A 165 25.68 14.73 -25.21
N ASP A 166 26.30 13.87 -26.04
CA ASP A 166 27.75 13.75 -26.20
C ASP A 166 28.53 13.61 -24.89
N GLU A 167 27.97 12.85 -23.91
CA GLU A 167 28.56 12.47 -22.61
C GLU A 167 28.74 13.60 -21.58
N ASN A 168 28.73 14.86 -21.98
CA ASN A 168 29.06 16.00 -21.12
C ASN A 168 27.93 16.99 -20.88
N GLN A 169 26.89 16.96 -21.70
CA GLN A 169 25.78 17.89 -21.58
C GLN A 169 24.56 17.19 -20.99
N GLU A 170 24.34 17.41 -19.71
CA GLU A 170 23.11 16.96 -19.02
C GLU A 170 21.95 17.93 -19.32
N VAL A 171 20.86 17.42 -19.87
CA VAL A 171 19.68 18.21 -20.23
C VAL A 171 18.40 17.52 -19.74
N ALA A 172 17.39 18.33 -19.40
CA ALA A 172 16.07 17.81 -19.04
C ALA A 172 15.25 17.44 -20.29
N ASP A 173 15.28 18.28 -21.32
CA ASP A 173 14.72 18.00 -22.63
C ASP A 173 15.86 17.99 -23.68
N PRO A 174 16.11 16.84 -24.32
CA PRO A 174 17.20 16.74 -25.28
C PRO A 174 16.84 17.23 -26.69
N VAL A 175 15.54 17.44 -27.01
CA VAL A 175 15.11 17.83 -28.35
C VAL A 175 15.64 19.22 -28.72
N GLY A 176 16.32 19.29 -29.86
CA GLY A 176 17.01 20.51 -30.30
C GLY A 176 18.42 20.69 -29.75
N SER A 177 18.90 19.84 -28.87
CA SER A 177 20.30 19.86 -28.40
C SER A 177 21.21 19.37 -29.51
N PHE A 178 22.34 20.06 -29.70
CA PHE A 178 23.31 19.69 -30.72
C PHE A 178 24.26 18.61 -30.21
N GLY A 179 24.30 17.47 -30.89
CA GLY A 179 25.16 16.34 -30.54
C GLY A 179 24.93 15.11 -31.41
N LYS A 180 25.83 14.15 -31.34
CA LYS A 180 25.82 12.90 -32.10
C LYS A 180 25.28 11.70 -31.34
N ARG A 181 25.30 11.76 -30.03
CA ARG A 181 24.93 10.65 -29.14
C ARG A 181 23.97 11.16 -28.08
N LEU A 182 22.80 10.54 -28.02
CA LEU A 182 21.81 10.75 -26.97
C LEU A 182 21.84 9.53 -26.04
N ALA A 183 22.17 9.73 -24.77
CA ALA A 183 22.08 8.72 -23.74
C ALA A 183 21.08 9.12 -22.64
N SER A 184 20.51 8.16 -21.96
CA SER A 184 19.73 8.39 -20.74
C SER A 184 19.90 7.24 -19.77
N THR A 185 19.83 7.57 -18.50
CA THR A 185 19.67 6.60 -17.41
C THR A 185 18.21 6.50 -17.06
N PHE A 186 17.70 5.27 -16.91
CA PHE A 186 16.35 5.00 -16.42
C PHE A 186 16.43 4.30 -15.06
N ASN A 187 15.56 4.69 -14.17
CA ASN A 187 15.26 3.91 -12.98
C ASN A 187 14.14 2.92 -13.31
N PHE A 188 14.41 1.65 -13.15
CA PHE A 188 13.44 0.57 -13.27
C PHE A 188 12.97 0.20 -11.86
N ILE A 189 11.68 0.34 -11.63
CA ILE A 189 11.05 -0.15 -10.41
C ILE A 189 10.71 -1.62 -10.65
N LEU A 190 11.41 -2.49 -9.94
CA LEU A 190 11.31 -3.93 -10.04
C LEU A 190 10.54 -4.47 -8.82
N CYS A 191 9.75 -5.50 -9.07
CA CYS A 191 9.05 -6.23 -8.02
C CYS A 191 9.13 -7.72 -8.29
N ALA A 192 9.33 -8.54 -7.25
CA ALA A 192 9.24 -9.98 -7.38
C ALA A 192 7.82 -10.40 -7.82
N LYS A 193 7.72 -11.43 -8.68
CA LYS A 193 6.43 -11.90 -9.22
C LYS A 193 5.53 -12.52 -8.17
N THR A 194 6.10 -13.29 -7.22
CA THR A 194 5.34 -14.00 -6.20
C THR A 194 4.44 -13.11 -5.32
N PRO A 195 4.88 -11.96 -4.76
CA PRO A 195 4.00 -11.03 -4.04
C PRO A 195 2.85 -10.51 -4.89
N ILE A 196 3.10 -10.16 -6.16
CA ILE A 196 2.08 -9.71 -7.13
C ILE A 196 1.03 -10.79 -7.35
N GLU A 197 1.46 -12.03 -7.57
CA GLU A 197 0.56 -13.18 -7.79
C GLU A 197 -0.31 -13.46 -6.56
N ARG A 198 0.25 -13.40 -5.36
CA ARG A 198 -0.48 -13.59 -4.10
C ARG A 198 -1.56 -12.51 -3.90
N LEU A 199 -1.24 -11.24 -4.17
CA LEU A 199 -2.21 -10.15 -4.08
C LEU A 199 -3.32 -10.34 -5.11
N ASN A 200 -2.97 -10.60 -6.37
CA ASN A 200 -3.94 -10.87 -7.43
C ASN A 200 -4.82 -12.09 -7.12
N LEU A 201 -4.28 -13.14 -6.47
CA LEU A 201 -5.07 -14.29 -6.05
C LEU A 201 -6.05 -13.92 -4.93
N ALA A 202 -5.63 -13.11 -3.96
CA ALA A 202 -6.52 -12.64 -2.90
C ALA A 202 -7.69 -11.82 -3.45
N LEU A 203 -7.43 -10.91 -4.39
CA LEU A 203 -8.45 -10.07 -5.06
C LEU A 203 -9.39 -10.91 -5.93
N ARG A 204 -8.87 -11.84 -6.73
CA ARG A 204 -9.69 -12.74 -7.57
C ARG A 204 -10.68 -13.58 -6.77
N ARG A 205 -10.32 -14.01 -5.56
CA ARG A 205 -11.24 -14.73 -4.66
C ARG A 205 -12.46 -13.91 -4.27
N LEU A 206 -12.34 -12.58 -4.30
CA LEU A 206 -13.42 -11.63 -4.02
C LEU A 206 -14.14 -11.16 -5.29
N GLY A 207 -13.73 -11.63 -6.46
CA GLY A 207 -14.25 -11.17 -7.74
C GLY A 207 -13.79 -9.75 -8.09
N ILE A 208 -12.69 -9.28 -7.51
CA ILE A 208 -12.10 -7.96 -7.78
C ILE A 208 -10.94 -8.11 -8.75
N ARG A 209 -10.92 -7.33 -9.82
CA ARG A 209 -9.84 -7.24 -10.79
C ARG A 209 -8.95 -6.04 -10.47
N SER A 210 -7.65 -6.23 -10.37
CA SER A 210 -6.69 -5.13 -10.32
C SER A 210 -6.53 -4.53 -11.73
N LEU A 211 -6.79 -3.24 -11.89
CA LEU A 211 -6.60 -2.49 -13.13
C LEU A 211 -5.17 -2.00 -13.29
N GLY A 212 -4.47 -1.78 -12.18
CA GLY A 212 -3.08 -1.35 -12.11
C GLY A 212 -2.52 -1.59 -10.73
N MET A 213 -1.22 -1.83 -10.68
CA MET A 213 -0.48 -2.02 -9.44
C MET A 213 0.70 -1.08 -9.40
N TYR A 214 0.84 -0.31 -8.33
CA TYR A 214 1.85 0.73 -8.17
C TYR A 214 2.74 0.45 -6.96
N ALA A 215 3.98 0.94 -7.00
CA ALA A 215 4.83 0.96 -5.83
C ALA A 215 4.30 2.00 -4.82
N ASN A 216 4.03 1.57 -3.58
CA ASN A 216 3.47 2.43 -2.54
C ASN A 216 4.30 3.70 -2.32
N ALA A 217 5.63 3.59 -2.31
CA ALA A 217 6.54 4.73 -2.15
C ALA A 217 6.27 5.85 -3.16
N LEU A 218 6.03 5.50 -4.45
CA LEU A 218 5.73 6.48 -5.50
C LEU A 218 4.32 7.06 -5.36
N ALA A 219 3.33 6.20 -5.07
CA ALA A 219 1.96 6.63 -4.85
C ALA A 219 1.87 7.61 -3.67
N THR A 220 2.52 7.29 -2.54
CA THR A 220 2.59 8.17 -1.37
C THR A 220 3.24 9.52 -1.72
N GLY A 221 4.36 9.50 -2.45
CA GLY A 221 5.04 10.73 -2.90
C GLY A 221 4.16 11.59 -3.83
N ALA A 222 3.32 10.96 -4.66
CA ALA A 222 2.37 11.69 -5.50
C ALA A 222 1.33 12.46 -4.68
N ALA A 223 0.88 11.89 -3.55
CA ALA A 223 -0.17 12.46 -2.70
C ALA A 223 0.32 13.49 -1.68
N VAL A 224 1.57 13.36 -1.19
CA VAL A 224 2.03 14.08 0.01
C VAL A 224 2.98 15.22 -0.31
N LEU A 225 3.74 15.11 -1.41
CA LEU A 225 4.72 16.12 -1.79
C LEU A 225 4.08 17.20 -2.67
N SER A 226 4.34 18.46 -2.33
CA SER A 226 4.03 19.61 -3.18
C SER A 226 4.88 19.63 -4.45
N ALA A 227 4.52 20.50 -5.41
CA ALA A 227 5.30 20.69 -6.63
C ALA A 227 6.71 21.23 -6.31
N ASP A 228 6.82 22.18 -5.38
CA ASP A 228 8.10 22.76 -4.98
C ASP A 228 9.01 21.73 -4.30
N GLU A 229 8.46 20.87 -3.43
CA GLU A 229 9.21 19.78 -2.80
C GLU A 229 9.72 18.75 -3.80
N LYS A 230 8.94 18.43 -4.83
CA LYS A 230 9.36 17.56 -5.92
C LYS A 230 10.45 18.19 -6.78
N GLU A 231 10.38 19.49 -7.03
CA GLU A 231 11.36 20.22 -7.83
C GLU A 231 12.68 20.42 -7.08
N GLU A 232 12.63 21.01 -5.88
CA GLU A 232 13.82 21.42 -5.11
C GLU A 232 14.43 20.27 -4.30
N GLY A 233 13.72 19.18 -4.16
CA GLY A 233 14.16 17.95 -3.52
C GLY A 233 13.61 17.70 -2.13
N ALA A 234 12.97 16.53 -1.98
CA ALA A 234 12.48 15.99 -0.72
C ALA A 234 12.52 14.46 -0.72
N ALA A 235 12.65 13.87 0.46
CA ALA A 235 12.42 12.44 0.68
C ALA A 235 11.08 12.25 1.38
N VAL A 236 10.14 11.54 0.77
CA VAL A 236 8.94 11.08 1.46
C VAL A 236 9.23 9.76 2.15
N VAL A 237 8.82 9.64 3.41
CA VAL A 237 9.03 8.47 4.25
C VAL A 237 7.68 8.06 4.85
N ASP A 238 7.14 6.96 4.37
CA ASP A 238 5.88 6.37 4.85
C ASP A 238 6.18 5.27 5.87
N ILE A 239 5.91 5.55 7.15
CA ILE A 239 6.14 4.59 8.23
C ILE A 239 4.84 3.84 8.49
N GLY A 240 4.70 2.70 7.82
CA GLY A 240 3.57 1.82 7.93
C GLY A 240 3.62 0.86 9.13
N GLY A 241 2.76 -0.16 9.09
CA GLY A 241 2.69 -1.18 10.14
C GLY A 241 3.87 -2.15 10.14
N GLY A 242 4.31 -2.60 8.99
CA GLY A 242 5.37 -3.59 8.85
C GLY A 242 6.51 -3.19 7.93
N VAL A 243 6.36 -2.09 7.21
CA VAL A 243 7.31 -1.56 6.24
C VAL A 243 7.43 -0.06 6.44
N THR A 244 8.60 0.48 6.16
CA THR A 244 8.83 1.91 5.94
C THR A 244 9.28 2.10 4.50
N ASP A 245 8.47 2.82 3.72
CA ASP A 245 8.75 3.12 2.33
C ASP A 245 9.42 4.48 2.20
N VAL A 246 10.44 4.56 1.36
CA VAL A 246 11.21 5.79 1.10
C VAL A 246 11.17 6.07 -0.40
N ALA A 247 10.81 7.30 -0.78
CA ALA A 247 11.00 7.77 -2.15
C ALA A 247 11.68 9.15 -2.15
N VAL A 248 12.71 9.29 -2.96
CA VAL A 248 13.50 10.53 -3.08
C VAL A 248 13.13 11.22 -4.39
N TYR A 249 12.73 12.47 -4.31
CA TYR A 249 12.37 13.31 -5.46
C TYR A 249 13.37 14.46 -5.61
N TYR A 250 13.70 14.80 -6.85
CA TYR A 250 14.50 15.96 -7.20
C TYR A 250 14.26 16.33 -8.66
N ARG A 251 14.01 17.60 -8.96
CA ARG A 251 13.64 18.13 -10.29
C ARG A 251 12.42 17.42 -10.87
N ASN A 252 11.37 17.29 -10.09
CA ASN A 252 10.11 16.63 -10.40
C ASN A 252 10.22 15.13 -10.80
N VAL A 253 11.37 14.51 -10.60
CA VAL A 253 11.61 13.11 -10.95
C VAL A 253 11.87 12.28 -9.70
N PRO A 254 11.21 11.13 -9.53
CA PRO A 254 11.58 10.17 -8.50
C PRO A 254 12.95 9.56 -8.84
N ARG A 255 13.93 9.86 -7.99
CA ARG A 255 15.33 9.49 -8.17
C ARG A 255 15.69 8.16 -7.53
N TYR A 256 14.94 7.76 -6.53
CA TYR A 256 15.20 6.54 -5.78
C TYR A 256 13.96 6.10 -5.02
N ILE A 257 13.78 4.79 -4.88
CA ILE A 257 12.85 4.19 -3.92
C ILE A 257 13.50 3.04 -3.18
N ALA A 258 13.09 2.86 -1.92
CA ALA A 258 13.43 1.71 -1.11
C ALA A 258 12.28 1.36 -0.16
N SER A 259 12.24 0.09 0.25
CA SER A 259 11.31 -0.40 1.27
C SER A 259 12.10 -1.09 2.37
N ILE A 260 12.01 -0.58 3.58
CA ILE A 260 12.67 -1.10 4.78
C ILE A 260 11.66 -2.03 5.47
N PRO A 261 11.95 -3.33 5.70
CA PRO A 261 11.01 -4.29 6.30
C PRO A 261 10.85 -4.08 7.82
N MET A 262 10.63 -2.85 8.23
CA MET A 262 10.46 -2.40 9.62
C MET A 262 9.42 -1.28 9.68
N GLY A 263 8.56 -1.30 10.70
CA GLY A 263 7.52 -0.29 10.91
C GLY A 263 6.96 -0.38 12.33
N ALA A 264 5.73 0.09 12.55
CA ALA A 264 5.06 0.12 13.87
C ALA A 264 5.04 -1.24 14.59
N GLY A 265 5.00 -2.35 13.86
CA GLY A 265 5.01 -3.70 14.42
C GLY A 265 6.30 -4.00 15.19
N ALA A 266 7.45 -3.48 14.75
CA ALA A 266 8.70 -3.59 15.47
C ALA A 266 8.65 -2.83 16.80
N ILE A 267 8.13 -1.59 16.78
CA ILE A 267 7.91 -0.81 18.01
C ILE A 267 6.98 -1.55 18.98
N ASN A 268 5.89 -2.13 18.47
CA ASN A 268 4.94 -2.90 19.28
C ASN A 268 5.60 -4.13 19.92
N ASN A 269 6.47 -4.83 19.20
CA ASN A 269 7.21 -5.97 19.73
C ASN A 269 8.14 -5.56 20.88
N ASP A 270 8.81 -4.43 20.77
CA ASP A 270 9.69 -3.93 21.83
C ASP A 270 8.89 -3.49 23.06
N ILE A 271 7.75 -2.81 22.89
CA ILE A 271 6.85 -2.48 24.01
C ILE A 271 6.37 -3.74 24.75
N ARG A 272 6.18 -4.87 24.04
CA ARG A 272 5.80 -6.15 24.68
C ARG A 272 6.87 -6.66 25.65
N THR A 273 8.14 -6.32 25.43
CA THR A 273 9.22 -6.70 26.38
C THR A 273 9.02 -6.10 27.76
N LEU A 274 8.28 -4.98 27.87
CA LEU A 274 7.85 -4.44 29.14
C LEU A 274 6.78 -5.29 29.85
N GLY A 275 6.47 -6.49 29.35
CA GLY A 275 5.48 -7.42 29.93
C GLY A 275 4.03 -6.97 29.71
N ILE A 276 3.75 -6.22 28.66
CA ILE A 276 2.42 -5.74 28.27
C ILE A 276 1.77 -6.76 27.35
N LEU A 277 0.49 -7.03 27.56
CA LEU A 277 -0.28 -7.90 26.68
C LEU A 277 -0.48 -7.24 25.31
N GLU A 278 -0.32 -8.02 24.25
CA GLU A 278 -0.40 -7.58 22.85
C GLU A 278 -1.63 -6.70 22.53
N ARG A 279 -2.80 -7.09 23.06
CA ARG A 279 -4.05 -6.33 22.88
C ARG A 279 -4.02 -4.89 23.42
N HIS A 280 -3.07 -4.55 24.28
CA HIS A 280 -2.95 -3.21 24.88
C HIS A 280 -1.81 -2.38 24.28
N VAL A 281 -0.86 -3.02 23.59
CA VAL A 281 0.38 -2.40 23.13
C VAL A 281 0.11 -1.24 22.17
N ASP A 282 -0.69 -1.47 21.11
CA ASP A 282 -0.95 -0.43 20.12
C ASP A 282 -1.72 0.75 20.71
N SER A 283 -2.72 0.48 21.55
CA SER A 283 -3.46 1.53 22.28
C SER A 283 -2.57 2.33 23.22
N LEU A 284 -1.64 1.67 23.91
CA LEU A 284 -0.69 2.31 24.82
C LEU A 284 0.27 3.22 24.03
N LYS A 285 0.86 2.69 22.96
CA LYS A 285 1.75 3.45 22.05
C LYS A 285 1.05 4.69 21.49
N ARG A 286 -0.14 4.54 20.93
CA ARG A 286 -0.88 5.65 20.31
C ARG A 286 -1.32 6.72 21.29
N LYS A 287 -1.68 6.36 22.52
CA LYS A 287 -2.20 7.33 23.51
C LYS A 287 -1.11 8.00 24.33
N PHE A 288 -0.02 7.31 24.59
CA PHE A 288 0.97 7.72 25.59
C PHE A 288 2.41 7.61 25.08
N GLY A 289 2.64 7.08 23.88
CA GLY A 289 3.97 6.93 23.32
C GLY A 289 4.57 8.25 22.90
N SER A 290 5.87 8.42 23.14
CA SER A 290 6.69 9.51 22.63
C SER A 290 7.94 8.92 21.96
N ALA A 291 8.34 9.47 20.83
CA ALA A 291 9.57 9.08 20.14
C ALA A 291 10.82 9.69 20.78
N VAL A 292 10.68 10.66 21.69
CA VAL A 292 11.78 11.29 22.45
C VAL A 292 11.50 11.14 23.93
N ALA A 293 12.34 10.36 24.62
CA ALA A 293 12.16 10.05 26.04
C ALA A 293 12.31 11.28 26.95
N GLU A 294 13.16 12.22 26.57
CA GLU A 294 13.35 13.49 27.30
C GLU A 294 12.08 14.35 27.32
N LEU A 295 11.26 14.26 26.28
CA LEU A 295 10.01 15.02 26.16
C LEU A 295 8.82 14.29 26.79
N ALA A 296 8.98 13.05 27.23
CA ALA A 296 7.95 12.30 27.92
C ALA A 296 7.85 12.75 29.40
N PRO A 297 6.64 12.74 30.00
CA PRO A 297 6.44 13.11 31.40
C PRO A 297 7.24 12.22 32.36
N GLU A 298 8.10 12.80 33.19
CA GLU A 298 9.03 12.05 34.07
C GLU A 298 8.35 11.20 35.11
N ASN A 299 7.32 11.71 35.80
CA ASN A 299 6.70 11.08 36.96
C ASN A 299 5.28 10.58 36.69
N LYS A 300 4.87 10.45 35.41
CA LYS A 300 3.53 9.99 35.06
C LYS A 300 3.53 8.50 34.77
N MET A 301 2.68 7.77 35.47
CA MET A 301 2.46 6.33 35.28
C MET A 301 1.12 6.08 34.60
N VAL A 302 1.04 5.00 33.85
CA VAL A 302 -0.20 4.47 33.27
C VAL A 302 -0.39 3.04 33.77
N SER A 303 -1.60 2.73 34.20
CA SER A 303 -1.97 1.39 34.63
C SER A 303 -2.58 0.61 33.48
N VAL A 304 -2.01 -0.55 33.18
CA VAL A 304 -2.46 -1.46 32.12
C VAL A 304 -2.95 -2.76 32.76
N LYS A 305 -4.11 -3.25 32.31
CA LYS A 305 -4.67 -4.52 32.81
C LYS A 305 -3.79 -5.69 32.36
N GLY A 306 -3.47 -6.57 33.32
CA GLY A 306 -2.71 -7.79 33.12
C GLY A 306 -3.54 -8.95 32.58
N ARG A 307 -3.08 -10.19 32.81
CA ARG A 307 -3.74 -11.42 32.34
C ARG A 307 -5.08 -11.65 33.05
N THR A 308 -5.18 -11.26 34.31
CA THR A 308 -6.41 -11.37 35.10
C THR A 308 -7.00 -9.99 35.39
N ALA A 309 -8.28 -9.92 35.70
CA ALA A 309 -8.96 -8.66 36.03
C ALA A 309 -8.40 -7.96 37.30
N LYS A 310 -7.69 -8.71 38.15
CA LYS A 310 -7.09 -8.20 39.39
C LYS A 310 -5.62 -7.78 39.21
N GLU A 311 -4.99 -8.18 38.12
CA GLU A 311 -3.59 -7.89 37.82
C GLU A 311 -3.51 -6.55 37.06
N THR A 312 -2.76 -5.62 37.63
CA THR A 312 -2.50 -4.31 37.03
C THR A 312 -1.01 -4.10 36.99
N LYS A 313 -0.51 -3.67 35.83
CA LYS A 313 0.89 -3.29 35.67
C LYS A 313 0.99 -1.79 35.49
N GLU A 314 1.82 -1.17 36.28
CA GLU A 314 2.15 0.26 36.20
C GLU A 314 3.39 0.44 35.32
N ILE A 315 3.34 1.40 34.45
CA ILE A 315 4.40 1.71 33.48
C ILE A 315 4.67 3.20 33.53
N LEU A 316 5.91 3.56 33.84
CA LEU A 316 6.35 4.94 33.76
C LEU A 316 6.41 5.37 32.30
N LEU A 317 5.78 6.50 31.93
CA LEU A 317 5.71 6.96 30.54
C LEU A 317 7.09 7.22 29.94
N ARG A 318 8.06 7.67 30.75
CA ARG A 318 9.44 7.83 30.31
C ARG A 318 10.08 6.50 29.90
N ASN A 319 9.86 5.40 30.65
CA ASN A 319 10.38 4.09 30.29
C ASN A 319 9.74 3.55 28.99
N LEU A 320 8.43 3.78 28.81
CA LEU A 320 7.76 3.49 27.54
C LEU A 320 8.40 4.26 26.40
N ALA A 321 8.67 5.56 26.59
CA ALA A 321 9.28 6.42 25.59
C ALA A 321 10.72 5.98 25.25
N VAL A 322 11.54 5.55 26.22
CA VAL A 322 12.90 5.02 25.98
C VAL A 322 12.87 3.83 25.02
N VAL A 323 11.94 2.88 25.24
CA VAL A 323 11.80 1.71 24.37
C VAL A 323 11.35 2.11 22.96
N ILE A 324 10.39 3.04 22.87
CA ILE A 324 9.89 3.55 21.58
C ILE A 324 11.01 4.31 20.83
N GLU A 325 11.70 5.22 21.52
CA GLU A 325 12.79 6.03 20.96
C GLU A 325 13.87 5.15 20.36
N SER A 326 14.30 4.09 21.06
CA SER A 326 15.33 3.20 20.56
C SER A 326 14.94 2.61 19.19
N ARG A 327 13.69 2.11 19.05
CA ARG A 327 13.24 1.50 17.79
C ARG A 327 13.01 2.53 16.68
N VAL A 328 12.45 3.69 17.02
CA VAL A 328 12.22 4.74 16.02
C VAL A 328 13.55 5.32 15.53
N ARG A 329 14.55 5.38 16.40
CA ARG A 329 15.92 5.76 16.02
C ARG A 329 16.54 4.78 15.03
N ASP A 330 16.40 3.47 15.24
CA ASP A 330 16.84 2.47 14.26
C ASP A 330 16.17 2.70 12.89
N ILE A 331 14.86 2.96 12.86
CA ILE A 331 14.14 3.25 11.61
C ILE A 331 14.71 4.51 10.95
N ALA A 332 14.95 5.58 11.72
CA ALA A 332 15.48 6.84 11.20
C ALA A 332 16.91 6.68 10.65
N GLU A 333 17.75 5.86 11.30
CA GLU A 333 19.10 5.53 10.83
C GLU A 333 19.07 4.76 9.49
N TYR A 334 18.16 3.79 9.34
CA TYR A 334 17.96 3.10 8.07
C TYR A 334 17.46 4.04 6.97
N VAL A 335 16.51 4.92 7.29
CA VAL A 335 16.03 5.94 6.35
C VAL A 335 17.17 6.87 5.91
N ALA A 336 17.99 7.34 6.86
CA ALA A 336 19.17 8.18 6.55
C ALA A 336 20.15 7.44 5.62
N GLN A 337 20.34 6.14 5.83
CA GLN A 337 21.21 5.33 4.96
C GLN A 337 20.62 5.18 3.56
N GLU A 338 19.30 4.92 3.42
CA GLU A 338 18.65 4.84 2.10
C GLU A 338 18.69 6.18 1.35
N ILE A 339 18.51 7.30 2.05
CA ILE A 339 18.67 8.64 1.46
C ILE A 339 20.12 8.86 0.98
N LYS A 340 21.10 8.45 1.76
CA LYS A 340 22.51 8.52 1.37
C LYS A 340 22.81 7.63 0.15
N ASP A 341 22.31 6.39 0.14
CA ASP A 341 22.49 5.43 -0.96
C ASP A 341 21.80 5.89 -2.25
N SER A 342 20.78 6.74 -2.16
CA SER A 342 20.17 7.39 -3.32
C SER A 342 21.16 8.25 -4.12
N GLY A 343 22.17 8.83 -3.45
CA GLY A 343 23.11 9.79 -4.00
C GLY A 343 22.54 11.21 -4.15
N PHE A 344 21.38 11.49 -3.51
CA PHE A 344 20.70 12.80 -3.57
C PHE A 344 20.56 13.47 -2.20
N GLY A 345 21.13 12.92 -1.13
CA GLY A 345 21.00 13.47 0.22
C GLY A 345 21.33 14.97 0.32
N ASP A 346 22.38 15.41 -0.37
CA ASP A 346 22.83 16.81 -0.38
C ASP A 346 21.94 17.76 -1.22
N LYS A 347 20.94 17.20 -1.93
CA LYS A 347 20.06 17.93 -2.86
C LYS A 347 18.63 18.06 -2.36
N LEU A 348 18.37 17.66 -1.12
CA LEU A 348 17.03 17.67 -0.54
C LEU A 348 16.81 18.98 0.23
N ALA A 349 16.45 20.05 -0.48
CA ALA A 349 16.23 21.37 0.14
C ALA A 349 15.11 21.35 1.19
N TYR A 350 14.10 20.50 1.01
CA TYR A 350 12.97 20.32 1.92
C TYR A 350 13.14 19.14 2.89
N GLY A 351 14.28 18.45 2.86
CA GLY A 351 14.59 17.36 3.78
C GLY A 351 13.63 16.17 3.68
N ILE A 352 12.99 15.81 4.81
CA ILE A 352 12.16 14.62 4.95
C ILE A 352 10.71 15.00 5.22
N VAL A 353 9.79 14.36 4.48
CA VAL A 353 8.36 14.43 4.73
C VAL A 353 7.90 13.07 5.26
N LEU A 354 7.59 13.01 6.57
CA LEU A 354 7.10 11.81 7.24
C LEU A 354 5.60 11.66 7.05
N THR A 355 5.16 10.47 6.70
CA THR A 355 3.75 10.12 6.58
C THR A 355 3.50 8.68 7.03
N GLY A 356 2.30 8.16 6.82
CA GLY A 356 1.91 6.84 7.32
C GLY A 356 1.37 6.85 8.74
N GLY A 357 0.81 5.72 9.16
CA GLY A 357 0.15 5.63 10.46
C GLY A 357 1.05 5.92 11.66
N SER A 358 2.35 5.62 11.55
CA SER A 358 3.32 5.85 12.63
C SER A 358 3.83 7.29 12.71
N ALA A 359 3.64 8.09 11.66
CA ALA A 359 3.99 9.52 11.69
C ALA A 359 3.15 10.32 12.71
N GLN A 360 2.06 9.74 13.22
CA GLN A 360 1.23 10.30 14.29
C GLN A 360 1.80 10.11 15.70
N LEU A 361 2.93 9.40 15.84
CA LEU A 361 3.59 9.22 17.13
C LEU A 361 4.16 10.57 17.60
N GLN A 362 3.94 10.92 18.87
CA GLN A 362 4.40 12.19 19.42
C GLN A 362 5.93 12.33 19.29
N HIS A 363 6.39 13.49 18.85
CA HIS A 363 7.80 13.87 18.72
C HIS A 363 8.62 13.01 17.73
N ILE A 364 7.95 12.32 16.79
CA ILE A 364 8.66 11.50 15.80
C ILE A 364 9.48 12.37 14.82
N ASP A 365 8.93 13.50 14.42
CA ASP A 365 9.59 14.50 13.59
C ASP A 365 10.87 15.04 14.26
N GLU A 366 10.81 15.32 15.54
CA GLU A 366 11.96 15.78 16.32
C GLU A 366 13.05 14.70 16.40
N LEU A 367 12.68 13.43 16.63
CA LEU A 367 13.66 12.34 16.65
C LEU A 367 14.33 12.15 15.29
N PHE A 368 13.53 12.19 14.20
CA PHE A 368 14.08 12.10 12.86
C PHE A 368 15.02 13.26 12.54
N ARG A 369 14.66 14.50 12.91
CA ARG A 369 15.53 15.68 12.75
C ARG A 369 16.85 15.51 13.49
N ARG A 370 16.82 15.07 14.75
CA ARG A 370 18.03 14.82 15.56
C ARG A 370 18.91 13.71 14.97
N THR A 371 18.30 12.65 14.42
CA THR A 371 19.02 11.48 13.92
C THR A 371 19.59 11.71 12.53
N THR A 372 18.85 12.36 11.64
CA THR A 372 19.25 12.54 10.24
C THR A 372 19.98 13.85 9.96
N GLY A 373 19.81 14.85 10.83
CA GLY A 373 20.31 16.20 10.61
C GLY A 373 19.60 16.97 9.51
N MET A 374 18.46 16.47 9.00
CA MET A 374 17.65 17.08 7.95
C MET A 374 16.43 17.76 8.55
N GLU A 375 15.86 18.74 7.85
CA GLU A 375 14.53 19.26 8.18
C GLU A 375 13.47 18.17 8.00
N VAL A 376 12.47 18.18 8.90
CA VAL A 376 11.43 17.14 8.93
C VAL A 376 10.07 17.78 9.17
N ARG A 377 9.09 17.43 8.33
CA ARG A 377 7.68 17.75 8.54
C ARG A 377 6.80 16.51 8.47
N ILE A 378 5.62 16.57 9.08
CA ILE A 378 4.58 15.56 8.87
C ILE A 378 3.79 15.96 7.61
N GLY A 379 3.56 14.99 6.73
CA GLY A 379 2.82 15.14 5.49
C GLY A 379 1.49 14.42 5.51
N THR A 380 0.46 15.07 4.95
CA THR A 380 -0.87 14.53 4.68
C THR A 380 -1.20 14.70 3.19
N ALA A 381 -2.27 14.07 2.73
CA ALA A 381 -2.70 14.18 1.34
C ALA A 381 -3.72 15.33 1.11
N GLU A 382 -3.88 16.24 2.06
CA GLU A 382 -4.89 17.34 1.98
C GLU A 382 -4.70 18.27 0.79
N GLU A 383 -3.46 18.50 0.37
CA GLU A 383 -3.15 19.38 -0.76
C GLU A 383 -3.38 18.69 -2.12
N ALA A 384 -3.43 17.38 -2.15
CA ALA A 384 -3.62 16.60 -3.36
C ALA A 384 -5.09 16.35 -3.73
N VAL A 385 -6.02 16.76 -2.85
CA VAL A 385 -7.46 16.58 -3.02
C VAL A 385 -8.20 17.93 -3.02
N ASP A 386 -9.44 17.93 -3.50
CA ASP A 386 -10.30 19.12 -3.48
C ASP A 386 -10.69 19.55 -2.05
N ALA A 387 -11.21 20.77 -1.90
CA ALA A 387 -11.52 21.34 -0.59
C ALA A 387 -12.56 20.53 0.21
N ALA A 388 -13.52 19.87 -0.47
CA ALA A 388 -14.53 19.06 0.18
C ALA A 388 -13.99 17.74 0.73
N SER A 389 -12.87 17.27 0.19
CA SER A 389 -12.23 15.99 0.52
C SER A 389 -11.13 16.12 1.59
N LYS A 390 -10.74 17.34 1.98
CA LYS A 390 -9.60 17.58 2.90
C LYS A 390 -9.73 16.87 4.24
N GLU A 391 -10.92 16.86 4.83
CA GLU A 391 -11.15 16.17 6.12
C GLU A 391 -10.86 14.67 6.05
N LEU A 392 -11.24 14.02 4.93
CA LEU A 392 -10.93 12.61 4.69
C LEU A 392 -9.44 12.35 4.45
N ALA A 393 -8.73 13.35 3.91
CA ALA A 393 -7.31 13.28 3.58
C ALA A 393 -6.38 13.74 4.71
N ALA A 394 -6.91 14.25 5.82
CA ALA A 394 -6.15 14.83 6.93
C ALA A 394 -5.28 13.81 7.70
N SER A 395 -5.58 12.52 7.59
CA SER A 395 -4.80 11.49 8.27
C SER A 395 -3.59 11.05 7.44
N PRO A 396 -2.35 11.13 7.97
CA PRO A 396 -1.18 10.58 7.30
C PRO A 396 -1.31 9.10 6.95
N ALA A 397 -2.12 8.34 7.71
CA ALA A 397 -2.36 6.92 7.49
C ALA A 397 -3.11 6.61 6.18
N CYS A 398 -3.73 7.60 5.55
CA CYS A 398 -4.50 7.44 4.30
C CYS A 398 -3.70 7.88 3.05
N ALA A 399 -2.49 8.42 3.24
CA ALA A 399 -1.69 9.02 2.18
C ALA A 399 -1.46 8.08 0.99
N THR A 400 -1.05 6.83 1.25
CA THR A 400 -0.81 5.82 0.23
C THR A 400 -2.08 5.49 -0.55
N ALA A 401 -3.21 5.24 0.12
CA ALA A 401 -4.48 4.92 -0.53
C ALA A 401 -4.95 6.05 -1.45
N ILE A 402 -4.79 7.31 -1.01
CA ILE A 402 -5.10 8.49 -1.83
C ILE A 402 -4.14 8.59 -3.01
N GLY A 403 -2.85 8.35 -2.80
CA GLY A 403 -1.86 8.33 -3.87
C GLY A 403 -2.13 7.27 -4.94
N LEU A 404 -2.55 6.08 -4.53
CA LEU A 404 -2.99 5.02 -5.44
C LEU A 404 -4.23 5.42 -6.24
N LEU A 405 -5.18 6.10 -5.59
CA LEU A 405 -6.37 6.62 -6.23
C LEU A 405 -6.02 7.68 -7.29
N LEU A 406 -5.14 8.63 -6.97
CA LEU A 406 -4.66 9.65 -7.90
C LEU A 406 -3.89 9.04 -9.09
N SER A 407 -3.03 8.06 -8.81
CA SER A 407 -2.31 7.31 -9.86
C SER A 407 -3.28 6.54 -10.77
N GLY A 408 -4.30 5.91 -10.19
CA GLY A 408 -5.35 5.22 -10.92
C GLY A 408 -6.22 6.17 -11.75
N ALA A 409 -6.51 7.36 -11.24
CA ALA A 409 -7.32 8.37 -11.92
C ALA A 409 -6.74 8.77 -13.30
N ALA A 410 -5.43 8.73 -13.45
CA ALA A 410 -4.74 9.00 -14.72
C ALA A 410 -4.97 7.89 -15.78
N HIS A 411 -5.39 6.68 -15.38
CA HIS A 411 -5.51 5.52 -16.26
C HIS A 411 -6.95 5.13 -16.58
N GLY A 412 -7.93 5.53 -15.77
CA GLY A 412 -9.34 5.28 -16.08
C GLY A 412 -10.20 4.99 -14.85
N ASP A 413 -11.47 4.72 -15.11
CA ASP A 413 -12.47 4.47 -14.09
C ASP A 413 -12.59 2.97 -13.79
N CYS A 414 -12.99 2.64 -12.56
CA CYS A 414 -13.24 1.27 -12.13
C CYS A 414 -14.69 0.87 -12.39
N ALA A 415 -14.91 -0.37 -12.81
CA ALA A 415 -16.25 -0.92 -12.88
C ALA A 415 -16.78 -1.18 -11.48
N VAL A 416 -17.96 -0.62 -11.23
CA VAL A 416 -18.75 -0.86 -10.02
C VAL A 416 -20.19 -1.22 -10.44
N SER A 417 -20.93 -1.90 -9.57
CA SER A 417 -22.36 -2.16 -9.77
C SER A 417 -23.13 -1.67 -8.55
N ASP A 418 -24.37 -1.25 -8.75
CA ASP A 418 -25.24 -0.87 -7.64
C ASP A 418 -25.50 -2.09 -6.74
N LEU A 419 -25.45 -1.90 -5.43
CA LEU A 419 -25.97 -2.89 -4.50
C LEU A 419 -27.49 -2.96 -4.67
N PRO A 420 -28.07 -4.18 -4.73
CA PRO A 420 -29.52 -4.30 -4.75
C PRO A 420 -30.06 -3.60 -3.50
N ARG A 421 -30.88 -2.55 -3.71
CA ARG A 421 -31.58 -1.91 -2.60
C ARG A 421 -32.33 -3.00 -1.85
N GLN A 422 -31.97 -3.26 -0.60
CA GLN A 422 -32.79 -4.09 0.28
C GLN A 422 -34.18 -3.43 0.27
N SER A 423 -35.17 -4.08 -0.37
CA SER A 423 -36.54 -3.69 -0.27
C SER A 423 -36.85 -3.61 1.23
N ALA A 424 -37.27 -2.43 1.68
CA ALA A 424 -37.67 -2.27 3.08
C ALA A 424 -38.57 -3.46 3.46
N PRO A 425 -38.38 -4.09 4.63
CA PRO A 425 -39.21 -5.21 5.02
C PRO A 425 -40.64 -4.79 4.85
N ALA A 426 -41.37 -5.53 4.03
CA ALA A 426 -42.78 -5.25 3.80
C ALA A 426 -43.44 -5.12 5.18
N GLN A 427 -44.03 -3.95 5.45
CA GLN A 427 -44.77 -3.78 6.68
C GLN A 427 -45.76 -4.97 6.78
N PRO A 428 -45.80 -5.69 7.91
CA PRO A 428 -46.74 -6.79 8.05
C PRO A 428 -48.13 -6.22 7.77
N ALA A 429 -48.77 -6.76 6.74
CA ALA A 429 -50.15 -6.41 6.42
C ALA A 429 -50.95 -6.59 7.70
N GLY A 430 -51.62 -5.52 8.14
CA GLY A 430 -52.47 -5.55 9.33
C GLY A 430 -53.45 -6.72 9.26
N PRO A 431 -53.88 -7.27 10.41
CA PRO A 431 -54.71 -8.47 10.45
C PRO A 431 -55.92 -8.31 9.57
N ALA A 432 -56.00 -9.17 8.53
CA ALA A 432 -57.18 -9.23 7.67
C ALA A 432 -58.39 -9.65 8.51
N VAL A 433 -59.42 -8.80 8.55
CA VAL A 433 -60.69 -9.10 9.19
C VAL A 433 -61.31 -10.31 8.48
N PRO A 434 -61.61 -11.41 9.20
CA PRO A 434 -62.17 -12.60 8.55
C PRO A 434 -63.61 -12.33 8.11
N ARG A 435 -63.87 -12.53 6.82
CA ARG A 435 -65.25 -12.66 6.31
C ARG A 435 -65.81 -13.98 6.78
N PRO A 436 -67.10 -14.03 7.28
CA PRO A 436 -67.72 -15.27 7.73
C PRO A 436 -68.01 -16.18 6.54
N MET A 437 -67.56 -17.43 6.58
CA MET A 437 -67.95 -18.53 5.68
C MET A 437 -68.92 -19.45 6.39
N PRO A 438 -69.83 -20.07 5.65
CA PRO A 438 -70.92 -20.89 6.26
C PRO A 438 -70.44 -22.29 6.63
N TYR A 439 -71.07 -22.78 7.69
CA TYR A 439 -70.89 -24.08 8.36
C TYR A 439 -71.16 -25.27 7.45
N ALA A 440 -70.31 -26.29 7.46
CA ALA A 440 -70.67 -27.68 7.22
C ALA A 440 -69.64 -28.67 7.80
N GLY A 441 -70.12 -29.50 8.74
CA GLY A 441 -69.87 -30.92 8.83
C GLY A 441 -68.55 -31.40 9.54
N ALA A 442 -68.76 -31.95 10.71
CA ALA A 442 -67.84 -32.64 11.58
C ALA A 442 -67.22 -33.95 11.01
N ALA A 443 -65.97 -34.21 11.31
CA ALA A 443 -65.46 -35.55 11.65
C ALA A 443 -64.06 -35.47 12.35
N LYS A 444 -63.96 -36.11 13.48
CA LYS A 444 -62.79 -36.40 14.31
C LYS A 444 -62.41 -37.86 14.15
N PRO A 445 -61.34 -38.46 14.70
CA PRO A 445 -59.91 -38.17 14.74
C PRO A 445 -59.03 -39.37 14.36
N ALA A 446 -57.73 -39.22 14.25
CA ALA A 446 -56.79 -40.27 14.69
C ALA A 446 -55.37 -39.71 14.82
N ALA A 447 -54.76 -40.02 15.94
CA ALA A 447 -53.37 -39.73 16.29
C ALA A 447 -52.44 -40.78 15.69
N ALA A 448 -51.26 -40.38 15.23
CA ALA A 448 -50.15 -41.28 15.11
C ALA A 448 -48.83 -40.50 15.27
N ALA A 449 -47.93 -41.14 16.02
CA ALA A 449 -46.68 -40.64 16.56
C ALA A 449 -45.59 -40.39 15.49
N ALA A 450 -44.73 -39.42 15.74
CA ALA A 450 -43.50 -39.16 15.03
C ALA A 450 -42.37 -40.10 15.51
N PRO A 451 -41.47 -40.58 14.64
CA PRO A 451 -40.22 -41.15 15.07
C PRO A 451 -39.06 -40.12 14.95
N GLN A 452 -38.23 -40.09 15.97
CA GLN A 452 -36.98 -39.35 16.04
C GLN A 452 -35.91 -40.01 15.16
N PRO A 453 -35.01 -39.24 14.49
CA PRO A 453 -33.85 -39.84 13.83
C PRO A 453 -32.69 -40.02 14.81
N ALA A 454 -32.12 -41.22 14.77
CA ALA A 454 -30.95 -41.66 15.52
C ALA A 454 -29.68 -41.02 14.98
N TYR A 455 -28.85 -40.50 15.88
CA TYR A 455 -27.47 -40.08 15.61
C TYR A 455 -26.57 -41.27 15.46
N THR A 456 -25.94 -41.44 14.29
CA THR A 456 -24.82 -42.37 14.08
C THR A 456 -23.51 -41.56 14.08
N ARG A 457 -22.62 -41.96 14.97
CA ARG A 457 -21.23 -41.48 15.08
C ARG A 457 -20.40 -42.06 13.90
N PRO A 458 -19.54 -41.27 13.22
CA PRO A 458 -18.57 -41.84 12.30
C PRO A 458 -17.37 -42.41 13.03
N SER A 459 -16.96 -43.59 12.62
CA SER A 459 -15.80 -44.34 13.08
C SER A 459 -14.49 -43.68 12.68
N ALA A 460 -13.50 -43.78 13.57
CA ALA A 460 -12.14 -43.34 13.41
C ALA A 460 -11.42 -44.05 12.25
N VAL A 461 -10.73 -43.26 11.40
CA VAL A 461 -9.81 -43.76 10.37
C VAL A 461 -8.41 -43.85 11.00
N PRO A 462 -7.67 -44.97 10.79
CA PRO A 462 -6.32 -45.11 11.33
C PRO A 462 -5.28 -44.28 10.55
N PRO A 463 -4.16 -43.85 11.19
CA PRO A 463 -3.15 -43.01 10.56
C PRO A 463 -2.29 -43.80 9.56
N THR A 464 -2.04 -43.18 8.41
CA THR A 464 -1.07 -43.62 7.40
C THR A 464 0.37 -43.35 7.86
N PRO A 465 1.33 -44.22 7.56
CA PRO A 465 2.72 -44.07 7.99
C PRO A 465 3.48 -43.03 7.14
N VAL A 466 4.30 -42.23 7.83
CA VAL A 466 5.23 -41.23 7.27
C VAL A 466 6.47 -41.97 6.70
N PRO A 467 6.93 -41.65 5.50
CA PRO A 467 8.18 -42.20 4.98
C PRO A 467 9.40 -41.49 5.60
N PRO A 468 10.55 -42.18 5.75
CA PRO A 468 11.75 -41.62 6.37
C PRO A 468 12.48 -40.60 5.47
N ALA A 469 13.14 -39.63 6.10
CA ALA A 469 13.97 -38.62 5.47
C ALA A 469 15.22 -39.24 4.79
N PRO A 470 15.68 -38.74 3.63
CA PRO A 470 16.91 -39.19 3.01
C PRO A 470 18.15 -38.58 3.71
N SER A 471 19.16 -39.45 3.90
CA SER A 471 20.48 -39.15 4.44
C SER A 471 21.32 -38.32 3.49
N ALA A 472 22.15 -37.42 4.07
CA ALA A 472 23.17 -36.67 3.38
C ALA A 472 24.21 -37.55 2.68
N ALA A 473 24.45 -37.34 1.40
CA ALA A 473 25.61 -37.80 0.67
C ALA A 473 26.32 -36.61 0.02
N GLU A 474 27.62 -36.62 0.19
CA GLU A 474 28.59 -35.64 -0.28
C GLU A 474 28.54 -35.46 -1.80
N GLU A 475 28.62 -34.20 -2.26
CA GLU A 475 28.94 -33.89 -3.65
C GLU A 475 30.04 -32.83 -3.70
N GLU A 476 31.14 -33.22 -4.33
CA GLU A 476 32.41 -32.50 -4.50
C GLU A 476 32.23 -31.19 -5.29
N ALA A 477 32.93 -30.17 -4.82
CA ALA A 477 32.94 -28.83 -5.39
C ALA A 477 33.89 -28.71 -6.58
N ALA A 478 33.43 -28.20 -7.68
CA ALA A 478 34.24 -27.59 -8.75
C ALA A 478 34.31 -26.06 -8.56
N PRO A 479 35.44 -25.39 -8.87
CA PRO A 479 35.62 -23.97 -8.57
C PRO A 479 34.88 -23.10 -9.59
N ARG A 480 33.96 -22.26 -9.11
CA ARG A 480 33.33 -21.19 -9.88
C ARG A 480 34.07 -19.87 -9.65
N ALA A 481 34.31 -19.18 -10.76
CA ALA A 481 34.90 -17.85 -10.84
C ALA A 481 34.18 -16.84 -9.95
N ALA A 482 34.93 -15.95 -9.31
CA ALA A 482 34.47 -14.89 -8.44
C ALA A 482 33.61 -13.89 -9.22
N ALA A 483 32.27 -13.95 -9.00
CA ALA A 483 31.34 -12.90 -9.35
C ALA A 483 31.19 -11.96 -8.14
N ALA A 484 31.20 -10.65 -8.38
CA ALA A 484 31.01 -9.63 -7.36
C ALA A 484 29.74 -9.90 -6.55
N GLU A 485 29.86 -9.92 -5.23
CA GLU A 485 28.73 -10.13 -4.32
C GLU A 485 27.69 -9.02 -4.49
N PRO A 486 26.41 -9.37 -4.67
CA PRO A 486 25.35 -8.35 -4.73
C PRO A 486 25.18 -7.70 -3.34
N ALA A 487 24.97 -6.38 -3.34
CA ALA A 487 24.78 -5.53 -2.14
C ALA A 487 23.78 -6.09 -1.10
N HIS A 488 22.91 -6.98 -1.52
CA HIS A 488 21.91 -7.67 -0.68
C HIS A 488 22.51 -8.63 0.36
N ARG A 489 23.70 -9.20 0.11
CA ARG A 489 24.37 -10.11 1.08
C ARG A 489 25.06 -9.33 2.19
N GLN A 490 25.56 -8.14 1.88
CA GLN A 490 26.11 -7.22 2.88
C GLN A 490 25.02 -6.68 3.82
N ARG A 491 23.79 -6.45 3.32
CA ARG A 491 22.64 -6.01 4.11
C ARG A 491 22.19 -7.04 5.16
N ARG A 492 22.17 -8.35 4.82
CA ARG A 492 21.87 -9.42 5.81
C ARG A 492 22.90 -9.49 6.94
N GLY A 493 24.17 -9.37 6.62
CA GLY A 493 25.23 -9.37 7.63
C GLY A 493 25.18 -8.15 8.57
N LEU A 494 24.70 -6.99 8.08
CA LEU A 494 24.51 -5.79 8.89
C LEU A 494 23.30 -5.92 9.83
N LEU A 495 22.18 -6.46 9.34
CA LEU A 495 20.98 -6.76 10.13
C LEU A 495 21.23 -7.76 11.25
N ASP A 496 22.04 -8.80 10.99
CA ASP A 496 22.40 -9.79 12.00
C ASP A 496 23.37 -9.23 13.05
N LYS A 497 24.30 -8.36 12.66
CA LYS A 497 25.20 -7.65 13.60
C LYS A 497 24.43 -6.64 14.46
N LEU A 498 23.42 -5.97 13.92
CA LEU A 498 22.55 -5.05 14.67
C LEU A 498 21.65 -5.79 15.65
N LYS A 499 21.09 -6.94 15.27
CA LYS A 499 20.33 -7.79 16.19
C LYS A 499 21.18 -8.26 17.39
N GLN A 500 22.45 -8.58 17.15
CA GLN A 500 23.40 -8.98 18.17
C GLN A 500 23.80 -7.80 19.07
N SER A 501 23.98 -6.59 18.49
CA SER A 501 24.29 -5.36 19.23
C SER A 501 23.13 -4.89 20.13
N LEU A 502 21.87 -5.10 19.67
CA LEU A 502 20.66 -4.75 20.47
C LEU A 502 20.47 -5.70 21.67
N GLY A 503 20.72 -7.00 21.49
CA GLY A 503 20.72 -7.96 22.61
C GLY A 503 21.69 -7.53 23.72
N ASN A 504 22.91 -7.19 23.34
CA ASN A 504 23.95 -6.78 24.28
C ASN A 504 23.63 -5.44 24.98
N ARG A 505 23.02 -4.46 24.29
CA ARG A 505 22.65 -3.17 24.91
C ARG A 505 21.48 -3.27 25.89
N LEU A 506 20.56 -4.21 25.65
CA LEU A 506 19.48 -4.47 26.59
C LEU A 506 19.98 -5.20 27.86
N ASP A 507 20.91 -6.14 27.71
CA ASP A 507 21.54 -6.83 28.83
C ASP A 507 22.37 -5.86 29.70
N ASP A 508 23.13 -4.94 29.10
CA ASP A 508 23.89 -3.90 29.83
C ASP A 508 23.00 -2.94 30.62
N PHE A 509 21.76 -2.65 30.11
CA PHE A 509 20.81 -1.77 30.78
C PHE A 509 20.15 -2.43 32.01
N PHE A 510 19.96 -3.76 31.98
CA PHE A 510 19.37 -4.51 33.10
C PHE A 510 20.40 -4.97 34.16
N THR A 511 21.69 -5.03 33.82
CA THR A 511 22.76 -5.40 34.73
C THR A 511 23.42 -4.22 35.45
N GLY A 512 23.12 -2.97 35.04
CA GLY A 512 23.72 -1.76 35.64
C GLY A 512 23.00 -1.17 36.84
N SER A 513 22.02 -1.86 37.45
CA SER A 513 21.25 -1.35 38.58
C SER A 513 21.45 -2.10 39.92
N GLU A 514 22.52 -2.86 40.07
CA GLU A 514 22.97 -3.36 41.38
C GLU A 514 24.34 -2.76 41.66
N ASP A 515 24.40 -1.77 42.52
CA ASP A 515 25.48 -1.25 43.38
C ASP A 515 25.52 0.28 43.36
N GLU A 516 24.70 0.89 44.21
CA GLU A 516 25.05 2.10 44.99
C GLU A 516 24.06 2.22 46.16
N GLU A 517 24.31 1.40 47.21
CA GLU A 517 24.04 1.79 48.59
C GLU A 517 25.26 2.57 49.10
N ILE A 518 25.11 3.84 49.33
CA ILE A 518 25.60 4.55 50.53
C ILE A 518 24.77 5.83 50.73
#